data_3d3f16835ee5c77a47c7700f8631472a
#
_entry.id   3d3f16835ee5c77a47c7700f8631472a
#
_cell.length_a   1.000
_cell.length_b   1.000
_cell.length_c   1.000
_cell.angle_alpha   90.00
_cell.angle_beta   90.00
_cell.angle_gamma   90.00
#
_symmetry.space_group_name_H-M   'P 1'
#
loop_
_entity.id
_entity.type
_entity.pdbx_description
1 polymer ?
#
loop_
_entity_poly.entity_id
_entity_poly.type
_entity_poly.pdbx_seq_one_letter_code
_entity_poly.pdbx_strand_id
1 'polypeptide(L)'
;MEKAKGKKLFYRPAGKRKGMYTPTQIICVSFVIVIALGTFLLSLPVASKHGRLDVLDAMFTATSATCVTGLIVRDTWTQFTYFGQVVILLLIQVGGLGLVTLTSFFALAMRRRMGFRDLRLLGESVSADGYAQAKDVLKIVVGLAGLFEGIGIVLLLFAFVPQFGLQGIWVSVFTAISAFCNAGFDLFGRFGQYSSLAPYVNNYYVQAVVMFMIISGGLGFMVWVEIGQYRKKHRLSLPVSYTHLTL
;
A
#
# COMPACT_ATOMS: atom_id res chain seq x y z
N MET A 1 -67.17 9.07 23.17
CA MET A 1 -66.09 8.63 24.06
C MET A 1 -65.59 7.30 23.56
N GLU A 2 -64.56 7.30 22.72
CA GLU A 2 -64.00 6.10 22.13
C GLU A 2 -62.52 5.99 22.52
N LYS A 3 -62.19 4.94 23.25
CA LYS A 3 -60.86 4.70 23.85
C LYS A 3 -59.86 4.24 22.77
N ALA A 4 -58.92 5.09 22.42
CA ALA A 4 -57.76 4.72 21.60
C ALA A 4 -56.86 3.73 22.36
N LYS A 5 -56.85 2.46 21.93
CA LYS A 5 -55.91 1.42 22.39
C LYS A 5 -54.54 1.69 21.81
N GLY A 6 -53.60 2.18 22.63
CA GLY A 6 -52.20 2.33 22.30
C GLY A 6 -51.54 0.96 22.03
N LYS A 7 -51.12 0.70 20.79
CA LYS A 7 -50.25 -0.41 20.45
C LYS A 7 -48.86 -0.15 21.03
N LYS A 8 -48.46 -0.85 22.10
CA LYS A 8 -47.11 -0.92 22.58
C LYS A 8 -46.26 -1.60 21.50
N LEU A 9 -45.41 -0.83 20.80
CA LEU A 9 -44.40 -1.36 19.95
C LEU A 9 -43.37 -2.10 20.84
N PHE A 10 -43.41 -3.42 20.84
CA PHE A 10 -42.39 -4.26 21.47
C PHE A 10 -41.11 -4.10 20.70
N TYR A 11 -40.17 -3.31 21.24
CA TYR A 11 -38.77 -3.27 20.79
C TYR A 11 -38.14 -4.62 21.11
N ARG A 12 -38.05 -5.49 20.12
CA ARG A 12 -37.30 -6.74 20.20
C ARG A 12 -35.81 -6.40 20.12
N PRO A 13 -35.02 -6.59 21.19
CA PRO A 13 -33.58 -6.35 21.08
C PRO A 13 -33.04 -7.34 20.06
N ALA A 14 -32.39 -6.80 19.02
CA ALA A 14 -31.70 -7.61 18.01
C ALA A 14 -30.70 -8.51 18.70
N GLY A 15 -30.88 -9.83 18.54
CA GLY A 15 -30.05 -10.86 19.16
C GLY A 15 -28.58 -10.60 18.82
N LYS A 16 -27.69 -10.62 19.82
CA LYS A 16 -26.24 -10.59 19.66
C LYS A 16 -25.81 -11.73 18.72
N ARG A 17 -25.58 -11.43 17.43
CA ARG A 17 -24.86 -12.36 16.55
C ARG A 17 -23.44 -12.50 17.10
N LYS A 18 -23.16 -13.63 17.79
CA LYS A 18 -21.80 -14.08 18.12
C LYS A 18 -21.04 -14.29 16.80
N GLY A 19 -19.90 -13.66 16.65
CA GLY A 19 -18.91 -14.07 15.69
C GLY A 19 -18.67 -13.17 14.49
N MET A 20 -18.71 -11.83 14.64
CA MET A 20 -18.19 -10.98 13.58
C MET A 20 -16.96 -10.23 14.10
N TYR A 21 -15.78 -10.59 13.53
CA TYR A 21 -14.55 -9.84 13.72
C TYR A 21 -14.78 -8.39 13.32
N THR A 22 -14.25 -7.46 14.10
CA THR A 22 -14.29 -6.05 13.72
C THR A 22 -13.42 -5.82 12.47
N PRO A 23 -13.72 -4.83 11.61
CA PRO A 23 -12.89 -4.52 10.44
C PRO A 23 -11.41 -4.35 10.80
N THR A 24 -11.11 -3.72 11.94
CA THR A 24 -9.74 -3.55 12.44
C THR A 24 -9.06 -4.89 12.74
N GLN A 25 -9.79 -5.84 13.35
CA GLN A 25 -9.24 -7.18 13.63
C GLN A 25 -8.91 -7.94 12.34
N ILE A 26 -9.78 -7.84 11.32
CA ILE A 26 -9.54 -8.48 10.02
C ILE A 26 -8.26 -7.92 9.40
N ILE A 27 -8.06 -6.62 9.43
CA ILE A 27 -6.86 -5.97 8.91
C ILE A 27 -5.61 -6.44 9.65
N CYS A 28 -5.61 -6.38 10.99
CA CYS A 28 -4.48 -6.83 11.79
C CYS A 28 -4.12 -8.31 11.51
N VAL A 29 -5.12 -9.18 11.45
CA VAL A 29 -4.91 -10.61 11.16
C VAL A 29 -4.35 -10.79 9.74
N SER A 30 -4.84 -10.04 8.75
CA SER A 30 -4.34 -10.09 7.38
C SER A 30 -2.86 -9.71 7.31
N PHE A 31 -2.44 -8.65 7.99
CA PHE A 31 -1.03 -8.25 8.06
C PHE A 31 -0.17 -9.32 8.73
N VAL A 32 -0.62 -9.89 9.84
CA VAL A 32 0.10 -10.99 10.52
C VAL A 32 0.27 -12.20 9.61
N ILE A 33 -0.76 -12.58 8.84
CA ILE A 33 -0.69 -13.69 7.90
C ILE A 33 0.32 -13.39 6.77
N VAL A 34 0.29 -12.17 6.20
CA VAL A 34 1.22 -11.77 5.14
C VAL A 34 2.66 -11.77 5.65
N ILE A 35 2.91 -11.23 6.86
CA ILE A 35 4.23 -11.24 7.48
C ILE A 35 4.71 -12.66 7.74
N ALA A 36 3.86 -13.54 8.28
CA ALA A 36 4.21 -14.92 8.54
C ALA A 36 4.56 -15.68 7.25
N LEU A 37 3.77 -15.49 6.18
CA LEU A 37 4.04 -16.07 4.87
C LEU A 37 5.36 -15.52 4.28
N GLY A 38 5.58 -14.22 4.35
CA GLY A 38 6.81 -13.58 3.92
C GLY A 38 8.03 -14.09 4.67
N THR A 39 7.93 -14.21 6.00
CA THR A 39 8.98 -14.80 6.84
C THR A 39 9.31 -16.22 6.41
N PHE A 40 8.30 -17.05 6.20
CA PHE A 40 8.49 -18.41 5.74
C PHE A 40 9.22 -18.45 4.38
N LEU A 41 8.76 -17.68 3.40
CA LEU A 41 9.38 -17.64 2.07
C LEU A 41 10.82 -17.11 2.10
N LEU A 42 11.12 -16.08 2.90
CA LEU A 42 12.46 -15.52 3.03
C LEU A 42 13.42 -16.42 3.83
N SER A 43 12.91 -17.30 4.71
CA SER A 43 13.70 -18.30 5.43
C SER A 43 14.10 -19.49 4.58
N LEU A 44 13.57 -19.63 3.36
CA LEU A 44 13.97 -20.72 2.45
C LEU A 44 15.39 -20.52 1.96
N PRO A 45 16.18 -21.59 1.80
CA PRO A 45 17.55 -21.51 1.29
C PRO A 45 17.66 -20.87 -0.11
N VAL A 46 16.60 -21.01 -0.91
CA VAL A 46 16.52 -20.43 -2.27
C VAL A 46 16.42 -18.90 -2.23
N ALA A 47 15.93 -18.30 -1.13
CA ALA A 47 15.76 -16.85 -1.01
C ALA A 47 17.06 -16.11 -0.67
N SER A 48 18.08 -16.80 -0.15
CA SER A 48 19.35 -16.21 0.32
C SER A 48 20.52 -16.72 -0.50
N LYS A 49 21.51 -15.87 -0.78
CA LYS A 49 22.75 -16.22 -1.47
C LYS A 49 23.74 -16.97 -0.57
N HIS A 50 23.64 -16.78 0.74
CA HIS A 50 24.56 -17.33 1.74
C HIS A 50 23.96 -18.50 2.54
N GLY A 51 22.99 -19.22 1.95
CA GLY A 51 22.29 -20.32 2.61
C GLY A 51 21.05 -19.85 3.37
N ARG A 52 20.64 -20.63 4.35
CA ARG A 52 19.40 -20.33 5.10
C ARG A 52 19.57 -19.07 5.94
N LEU A 53 18.66 -18.12 5.75
CA LEU A 53 18.59 -16.92 6.57
C LEU A 53 18.04 -17.26 7.97
N ASP A 54 18.53 -16.58 8.99
CA ASP A 54 17.95 -16.69 10.33
C ASP A 54 16.48 -16.24 10.32
N VAL A 55 15.65 -16.96 11.07
CA VAL A 55 14.19 -16.71 11.11
C VAL A 55 13.88 -15.30 11.63
N LEU A 56 14.69 -14.79 12.57
CA LEU A 56 14.52 -13.43 13.09
C LEU A 56 14.83 -12.37 12.02
N ASP A 57 15.91 -12.54 11.24
CA ASP A 57 16.28 -11.65 10.14
C ASP A 57 15.22 -11.69 9.03
N ALA A 58 14.69 -12.89 8.71
CA ALA A 58 13.61 -13.07 7.76
C ALA A 58 12.31 -12.40 8.22
N MET A 59 11.95 -12.57 9.49
CA MET A 59 10.76 -11.95 10.08
C MET A 59 10.88 -10.42 10.12
N PHE A 60 12.04 -9.90 10.50
CA PHE A 60 12.29 -8.46 10.48
C PHE A 60 12.14 -7.89 9.07
N THR A 61 12.77 -8.53 8.08
CA THR A 61 12.70 -8.09 6.67
C THR A 61 11.28 -8.17 6.14
N ALA A 62 10.55 -9.28 6.40
CA ALA A 62 9.15 -9.42 5.99
C ALA A 62 8.24 -8.37 6.64
N THR A 63 8.45 -8.09 7.94
CA THR A 63 7.70 -7.06 8.66
C THR A 63 8.00 -5.67 8.09
N SER A 64 9.28 -5.35 7.90
CA SER A 64 9.71 -4.06 7.34
C SER A 64 9.16 -3.83 5.94
N ALA A 65 9.20 -4.85 5.07
CA ALA A 65 8.66 -4.77 3.72
C ALA A 65 7.13 -4.61 3.70
N THR A 66 6.42 -5.41 4.51
CA THR A 66 4.95 -5.37 4.59
C THR A 66 4.43 -4.08 5.24
N CYS A 67 5.10 -3.59 6.28
CA CYS A 67 4.74 -2.34 6.95
C CYS A 67 5.35 -1.11 6.28
N VAL A 68 6.11 -1.30 5.20
CA VAL A 68 6.70 -0.20 4.39
C VAL A 68 7.58 0.73 5.25
N THR A 69 8.39 0.15 6.15
CA THR A 69 9.23 0.94 7.07
C THR A 69 10.61 1.25 6.54
N GLY A 70 11.13 0.42 5.60
CA GLY A 70 12.45 0.62 4.98
C GLY A 70 13.65 0.26 5.84
N LEU A 71 13.42 -0.32 7.00
CA LEU A 71 14.50 -0.76 7.88
C LEU A 71 15.04 -2.11 7.40
N ILE A 72 16.35 -2.24 7.28
CA ILE A 72 17.02 -3.45 6.83
C ILE A 72 18.07 -3.92 7.83
N VAL A 73 18.06 -5.22 8.14
CA VAL A 73 19.12 -5.90 8.93
C VAL A 73 20.15 -6.51 7.98
N ARG A 74 19.71 -6.95 6.81
CA ARG A 74 20.55 -7.51 5.76
C ARG A 74 20.35 -6.71 4.48
N ASP A 75 21.43 -6.39 3.81
CA ASP A 75 21.40 -5.69 2.53
C ASP A 75 20.66 -6.51 1.47
N THR A 76 19.73 -5.87 0.75
CA THR A 76 18.82 -6.58 -0.16
C THR A 76 19.54 -7.15 -1.37
N TRP A 77 20.57 -6.45 -1.91
CA TRP A 77 21.31 -6.93 -3.04
C TRP A 77 22.30 -8.05 -2.70
N THR A 78 23.06 -7.89 -1.62
CA THR A 78 24.12 -8.84 -1.27
C THR A 78 23.59 -10.12 -0.66
N GLN A 79 22.53 -10.05 0.14
CA GLN A 79 21.98 -11.19 0.87
C GLN A 79 20.99 -12.00 0.04
N PHE A 80 20.06 -11.34 -0.66
CA PHE A 80 18.91 -12.03 -1.27
C PHE A 80 19.16 -12.37 -2.73
N THR A 81 18.74 -13.59 -3.12
CA THR A 81 18.63 -14.01 -4.53
C THR A 81 17.52 -13.24 -5.24
N TYR A 82 17.42 -13.38 -6.57
CA TYR A 82 16.28 -12.83 -7.31
C TYR A 82 14.93 -13.29 -6.75
N PHE A 83 14.82 -14.55 -6.30
CA PHE A 83 13.61 -15.05 -5.65
C PHE A 83 13.32 -14.28 -4.36
N GLY A 84 14.29 -14.12 -3.49
CA GLY A 84 14.12 -13.33 -2.25
C GLY A 84 13.76 -11.87 -2.53
N GLN A 85 14.38 -11.24 -3.52
CA GLN A 85 14.07 -9.88 -3.95
C GLN A 85 12.63 -9.76 -4.49
N VAL A 86 12.16 -10.75 -5.27
CA VAL A 86 10.75 -10.80 -5.73
C VAL A 86 9.78 -10.92 -4.55
N VAL A 87 10.10 -11.77 -3.57
CA VAL A 87 9.27 -11.90 -2.36
C VAL A 87 9.19 -10.57 -1.61
N ILE A 88 10.33 -9.89 -1.40
CA ILE A 88 10.38 -8.57 -0.76
C ILE A 88 9.53 -7.56 -1.56
N LEU A 89 9.67 -7.53 -2.88
CA LEU A 89 8.92 -6.63 -3.75
C LEU A 89 7.40 -6.85 -3.65
N LEU A 90 6.96 -8.12 -3.63
CA LEU A 90 5.55 -8.46 -3.44
C LEU A 90 5.02 -8.05 -2.06
N LEU A 91 5.83 -8.21 -1.01
CA LEU A 91 5.46 -7.76 0.34
C LEU A 91 5.31 -6.23 0.39
N ILE A 92 6.24 -5.49 -0.24
CA ILE A 92 6.17 -4.03 -0.39
C ILE A 92 4.89 -3.63 -1.13
N GLN A 93 4.57 -4.31 -2.24
CA GLN A 93 3.38 -4.01 -3.04
C GLN A 93 2.09 -4.25 -2.25
N VAL A 94 2.00 -5.38 -1.55
CA VAL A 94 0.83 -5.70 -0.72
C VAL A 94 0.70 -4.71 0.44
N GLY A 95 1.82 -4.36 1.10
CA GLY A 95 1.84 -3.41 2.21
C GLY A 95 1.50 -1.98 1.78
N GLY A 96 2.16 -1.49 0.73
CA GLY A 96 1.97 -0.14 0.20
C GLY A 96 0.55 0.10 -0.30
N LEU A 97 0.03 -0.81 -1.14
CA LEU A 97 -1.34 -0.71 -1.62
C LEU A 97 -2.37 -0.93 -0.50
N GLY A 98 -2.10 -1.82 0.45
CA GLY A 98 -2.97 -2.08 1.59
C GLY A 98 -3.15 -0.86 2.49
N LEU A 99 -2.06 -0.22 2.89
CA LEU A 99 -2.09 0.97 3.74
C LEU A 99 -2.82 2.14 3.07
N VAL A 100 -2.52 2.41 1.80
CA VAL A 100 -3.14 3.51 1.05
C VAL A 100 -4.62 3.24 0.78
N THR A 101 -5.00 1.99 0.50
CA THR A 101 -6.41 1.61 0.35
C THR A 101 -7.20 1.85 1.63
N LEU A 102 -6.60 1.54 2.78
CA LEU A 102 -7.20 1.80 4.10
C LEU A 102 -7.36 3.28 4.38
N THR A 103 -6.31 4.09 4.17
CA THR A 103 -6.38 5.54 4.39
C THR A 103 -7.40 6.19 3.47
N SER A 104 -7.48 5.76 2.22
CA SER A 104 -8.48 6.23 1.24
C SER A 104 -9.90 5.84 1.66
N PHE A 105 -10.11 4.65 2.19
CA PHE A 105 -11.40 4.20 2.72
C PHE A 105 -11.83 5.04 3.93
N PHE A 106 -10.93 5.30 4.89
CA PHE A 106 -11.23 6.15 6.04
C PHE A 106 -11.55 7.59 5.61
N ALA A 107 -10.79 8.16 4.67
CA ALA A 107 -11.05 9.48 4.14
C ALA A 107 -12.44 9.57 3.47
N LEU A 108 -12.83 8.54 2.72
CA LEU A 108 -14.14 8.46 2.09
C LEU A 108 -15.28 8.33 3.12
N ALA A 109 -15.09 7.52 4.15
CA ALA A 109 -16.06 7.34 5.24
C ALA A 109 -16.25 8.64 6.03
N MET A 110 -15.18 9.39 6.33
CA MET A 110 -15.24 10.69 6.99
C MET A 110 -15.96 11.76 6.14
N ARG A 111 -15.74 11.75 4.81
CA ARG A 111 -16.38 12.69 3.88
C ARG A 111 -17.91 12.60 3.89
N ARG A 112 -18.48 11.42 4.12
CA ARG A 112 -19.95 11.22 4.15
C ARG A 112 -20.61 11.66 5.44
N ARG A 113 -19.90 12.21 6.45
CA ARG A 113 -20.45 12.53 7.79
C ARG A 113 -21.30 11.39 8.36
N MET A 114 -20.97 10.15 8.01
CA MET A 114 -21.70 9.00 8.51
C MET A 114 -21.29 8.80 9.96
N GLY A 115 -22.22 8.97 10.87
CA GLY A 115 -22.02 8.62 12.26
C GLY A 115 -21.65 7.14 12.36
N PHE A 116 -20.92 6.74 13.42
CA PHE A 116 -20.57 5.33 13.67
C PHE A 116 -21.80 4.39 13.69
N ARG A 117 -23.01 4.93 13.86
CA ARG A 117 -24.29 4.21 13.73
C ARG A 117 -24.61 3.83 12.29
N ASP A 118 -24.31 4.70 11.32
CA ASP A 118 -24.62 4.45 9.91
C ASP A 118 -23.63 3.47 9.28
N LEU A 119 -22.39 3.42 9.75
CA LEU A 119 -21.42 2.37 9.42
C LEU A 119 -21.88 0.97 9.86
N ARG A 120 -22.62 0.89 10.97
CA ARG A 120 -23.19 -0.36 11.46
C ARG A 120 -24.40 -0.82 10.64
N LEU A 121 -25.21 0.13 10.14
CA LEU A 121 -26.36 -0.15 9.27
C LEU A 121 -25.92 -0.50 7.84
N LEU A 122 -24.82 0.08 7.34
CA LEU A 122 -24.21 -0.33 6.07
C LEU A 122 -23.65 -1.75 6.11
N GLY A 123 -23.17 -2.22 7.28
CA GLY A 123 -22.76 -3.61 7.48
C GLY A 123 -23.90 -4.62 7.30
N GLU A 124 -25.13 -4.21 7.48
CA GLU A 124 -26.31 -5.07 7.29
C GLU A 124 -26.91 -5.00 5.87
N SER A 125 -26.71 -3.90 5.13
CA SER A 125 -27.19 -3.72 3.74
C SER A 125 -26.11 -3.97 2.66
N VAL A 126 -24.86 -4.30 3.05
CA VAL A 126 -23.69 -4.53 2.17
C VAL A 126 -23.67 -5.96 1.63
N SER A 127 -24.75 -6.48 1.08
CA SER A 127 -24.64 -7.82 0.48
C SER A 127 -24.33 -7.86 -1.01
N ALA A 128 -24.53 -6.80 -1.78
CA ALA A 128 -24.17 -6.79 -3.20
C ALA A 128 -23.55 -5.45 -3.66
N ASP A 129 -24.16 -4.31 -3.31
CA ASP A 129 -23.72 -3.01 -3.81
C ASP A 129 -22.40 -2.52 -3.17
N GLY A 130 -22.19 -2.81 -1.90
CA GLY A 130 -20.94 -2.45 -1.20
C GLY A 130 -19.72 -3.22 -1.67
N TYR A 131 -19.90 -4.49 -2.06
CA TYR A 131 -18.84 -5.31 -2.62
C TYR A 131 -18.46 -4.85 -4.04
N ALA A 132 -19.44 -4.45 -4.84
CA ALA A 132 -19.21 -3.88 -6.16
C ALA A 132 -18.45 -2.55 -6.07
N GLN A 133 -18.84 -1.65 -5.17
CA GLN A 133 -18.14 -0.38 -4.95
C GLN A 133 -16.70 -0.57 -4.44
N ALA A 134 -16.46 -1.50 -3.52
CA ALA A 134 -15.12 -1.82 -3.03
C ALA A 134 -14.22 -2.38 -4.15
N LYS A 135 -14.77 -3.23 -5.02
CA LYS A 135 -14.07 -3.79 -6.17
C LYS A 135 -13.69 -2.72 -7.19
N ASP A 136 -14.55 -1.74 -7.42
CA ASP A 136 -14.29 -0.65 -8.37
C ASP A 136 -13.22 0.31 -7.82
N VAL A 137 -13.27 0.61 -6.53
CA VAL A 137 -12.19 1.38 -5.85
C VAL A 137 -10.86 0.65 -5.95
N LEU A 138 -10.83 -0.66 -5.67
CA LEU A 138 -9.62 -1.47 -5.77
C LEU A 138 -9.04 -1.47 -7.19
N LYS A 139 -9.87 -1.60 -8.23
CA LYS A 139 -9.43 -1.52 -9.62
C LYS A 139 -8.80 -0.18 -9.95
N ILE A 140 -9.39 0.92 -9.47
CA ILE A 140 -8.85 2.27 -9.70
C ILE A 140 -7.51 2.41 -8.99
N VAL A 141 -7.39 1.96 -7.73
CA VAL A 141 -6.16 2.02 -6.94
C VAL A 141 -5.04 1.22 -7.62
N VAL A 142 -5.30 -0.04 -7.99
CA VAL A 142 -4.31 -0.89 -8.67
C VAL A 142 -3.95 -0.33 -10.05
N GLY A 143 -4.93 0.18 -10.79
CA GLY A 143 -4.70 0.79 -12.10
C GLY A 143 -3.84 2.05 -12.04
N LEU A 144 -4.09 2.94 -11.09
CA LEU A 144 -3.29 4.15 -10.85
C LEU A 144 -1.88 3.80 -10.35
N ALA A 145 -1.76 2.85 -9.43
CA ALA A 145 -0.45 2.38 -8.97
C ALA A 145 0.37 1.84 -10.15
N GLY A 146 -0.19 0.91 -10.92
CA GLY A 146 0.48 0.34 -12.09
C GLY A 146 0.86 1.40 -13.14
N LEU A 147 0.04 2.45 -13.32
CA LEU A 147 0.36 3.56 -14.21
C LEU A 147 1.58 4.34 -13.72
N PHE A 148 1.61 4.78 -12.45
CA PHE A 148 2.72 5.54 -11.90
C PHE A 148 3.99 4.70 -11.80
N GLU A 149 3.88 3.46 -11.35
CA GLU A 149 5.00 2.51 -11.32
C GLU A 149 5.56 2.27 -12.72
N GLY A 150 4.70 2.08 -13.71
CA GLY A 150 5.11 1.93 -15.12
C GLY A 150 5.85 3.16 -15.65
N ILE A 151 5.37 4.36 -15.37
CA ILE A 151 6.07 5.62 -15.71
C ILE A 151 7.43 5.67 -15.02
N GLY A 152 7.49 5.40 -13.72
CA GLY A 152 8.73 5.38 -12.95
C GLY A 152 9.74 4.37 -13.48
N ILE A 153 9.29 3.15 -13.81
CA ILE A 153 10.13 2.11 -14.42
C ILE A 153 10.74 2.63 -15.73
N VAL A 154 9.91 3.14 -16.64
CA VAL A 154 10.38 3.64 -17.94
C VAL A 154 11.42 4.76 -17.75
N LEU A 155 11.18 5.71 -16.85
CA LEU A 155 12.12 6.78 -16.58
C LEU A 155 13.44 6.25 -16.01
N LEU A 156 13.40 5.31 -15.05
CA LEU A 156 14.59 4.75 -14.44
C LEU A 156 15.37 3.82 -15.38
N LEU A 157 14.72 3.19 -16.37
CA LEU A 157 15.40 2.42 -17.42
C LEU A 157 16.44 3.24 -18.17
N PHE A 158 16.14 4.51 -18.49
CA PHE A 158 17.10 5.40 -19.17
C PHE A 158 18.35 5.68 -18.33
N ALA A 159 18.24 5.62 -16.99
CA ALA A 159 19.40 5.81 -16.12
C ALA A 159 20.16 4.51 -15.84
N PHE A 160 19.44 3.41 -15.56
CA PHE A 160 20.06 2.19 -15.03
C PHE A 160 20.47 1.18 -16.10
N VAL A 161 19.76 1.13 -17.25
CA VAL A 161 20.15 0.20 -18.33
C VAL A 161 21.51 0.53 -18.94
N PRO A 162 21.87 1.80 -19.21
CA PRO A 162 23.22 2.12 -19.69
C PRO A 162 24.34 1.77 -18.70
N GLN A 163 24.05 1.75 -17.38
CA GLN A 163 25.05 1.46 -16.34
C GLN A 163 25.16 -0.03 -16.01
N PHE A 164 24.05 -0.77 -16.05
CA PHE A 164 23.96 -2.15 -15.54
C PHE A 164 23.56 -3.17 -16.60
N GLY A 165 23.36 -2.74 -17.84
CA GLY A 165 22.85 -3.61 -18.90
C GLY A 165 21.49 -4.21 -18.55
N LEU A 166 21.29 -5.50 -18.82
CA LEU A 166 20.02 -6.19 -18.54
C LEU A 166 19.61 -6.19 -17.06
N GLN A 167 20.60 -6.16 -16.14
CA GLN A 167 20.30 -6.06 -14.71
C GLN A 167 19.68 -4.70 -14.34
N GLY A 168 19.95 -3.66 -15.13
CA GLY A 168 19.35 -2.34 -14.96
C GLY A 168 17.82 -2.36 -15.07
N ILE A 169 17.24 -3.29 -15.83
CA ILE A 169 15.80 -3.47 -15.94
C ILE A 169 15.24 -3.86 -14.57
N TRP A 170 15.85 -4.86 -13.90
CA TRP A 170 15.40 -5.31 -12.60
C TRP A 170 15.57 -4.24 -11.51
N VAL A 171 16.70 -3.54 -11.52
CA VAL A 171 16.94 -2.42 -10.60
C VAL A 171 15.92 -1.32 -10.81
N SER A 172 15.55 -0.99 -12.07
CA SER A 172 14.52 0.02 -12.37
C SER A 172 13.16 -0.38 -11.84
N VAL A 173 12.73 -1.63 -12.05
CA VAL A 173 11.46 -2.17 -11.55
C VAL A 173 11.41 -2.11 -10.03
N PHE A 174 12.44 -2.63 -9.39
CA PHE A 174 12.51 -2.68 -7.93
C PHE A 174 12.51 -1.28 -7.31
N THR A 175 13.35 -0.38 -7.83
CA THR A 175 13.45 0.99 -7.31
C THR A 175 12.17 1.78 -7.53
N ALA A 176 11.51 1.66 -8.70
CA ALA A 176 10.25 2.35 -8.96
C ALA A 176 9.15 1.93 -7.99
N ILE A 177 8.94 0.64 -7.81
CA ILE A 177 7.91 0.11 -6.89
C ILE A 177 8.24 0.49 -5.44
N SER A 178 9.50 0.32 -5.01
CA SER A 178 9.94 0.68 -3.68
C SER A 178 9.75 2.17 -3.39
N ALA A 179 10.09 3.05 -4.35
CA ALA A 179 9.93 4.49 -4.22
C ALA A 179 8.45 4.90 -4.19
N PHE A 180 7.62 4.36 -5.10
CA PHE A 180 6.19 4.65 -5.14
C PHE A 180 5.47 4.21 -3.87
N CYS A 181 5.77 3.01 -3.37
CA CYS A 181 5.23 2.52 -2.11
C CYS A 181 5.84 3.20 -0.87
N ASN A 182 6.84 4.08 -1.02
CA ASN A 182 7.61 4.69 0.09
C ASN A 182 8.31 3.65 0.98
N ALA A 183 8.74 2.52 0.39
CA ALA A 183 9.23 1.38 1.15
C ALA A 183 10.70 1.50 1.57
N GLY A 184 11.53 2.26 0.84
CA GLY A 184 12.92 2.49 1.18
C GLY A 184 13.88 1.32 0.96
N PHE A 185 13.42 0.20 0.40
CA PHE A 185 14.28 -0.91 -0.02
C PHE A 185 14.94 -0.60 -1.35
N ASP A 186 16.20 -1.00 -1.52
CA ASP A 186 16.99 -0.77 -2.72
C ASP A 186 17.85 -1.98 -3.12
N LEU A 187 18.44 -1.92 -4.32
CA LEU A 187 19.36 -2.90 -4.83
C LEU A 187 20.76 -2.32 -5.11
N PHE A 188 21.12 -1.23 -4.46
CA PHE A 188 22.40 -0.53 -4.67
C PHE A 188 23.54 -1.06 -3.79
N GLY A 189 23.31 -2.08 -2.98
CA GLY A 189 24.33 -2.78 -2.21
C GLY A 189 25.51 -3.32 -3.04
N ARG A 190 25.38 -3.31 -4.37
CA ARG A 190 26.48 -3.59 -5.32
C ARG A 190 27.62 -2.57 -5.29
N PHE A 191 27.35 -1.33 -4.87
CA PHE A 191 28.37 -0.28 -4.69
C PHE A 191 29.00 -0.30 -3.30
N GLY A 192 28.38 -0.96 -2.37
CA GLY A 192 28.76 -1.11 -0.97
C GLY A 192 27.53 -1.49 -0.15
N GLN A 193 27.71 -2.33 0.86
CA GLN A 193 26.58 -2.70 1.75
C GLN A 193 25.92 -1.46 2.32
N TYR A 194 24.61 -1.45 2.27
CA TYR A 194 23.77 -0.35 2.80
C TYR A 194 24.00 1.02 2.12
N SER A 195 24.55 1.04 0.90
CA SER A 195 24.86 2.30 0.19
C SER A 195 23.63 3.09 -0.22
N SER A 196 22.47 2.42 -0.37
CA SER A 196 21.23 3.05 -0.81
C SER A 196 21.44 3.93 -2.07
N LEU A 197 20.81 5.09 -2.15
CA LEU A 197 20.95 6.03 -3.26
C LEU A 197 22.19 6.95 -3.16
N ALA A 198 23.07 6.76 -2.18
CA ALA A 198 24.26 7.62 -2.01
C ALA A 198 25.16 7.69 -3.27
N PRO A 199 25.36 6.64 -4.08
CA PRO A 199 26.12 6.73 -5.33
C PRO A 199 25.50 7.67 -6.37
N TYR A 200 24.20 8.00 -6.23
CA TYR A 200 23.45 8.88 -7.14
C TYR A 200 23.24 10.29 -6.60
N VAL A 201 23.96 10.69 -5.53
CA VAL A 201 23.84 12.02 -4.92
C VAL A 201 24.07 13.16 -5.91
N ASN A 202 24.89 12.98 -6.92
CA ASN A 202 25.17 13.98 -7.98
C ASN A 202 24.36 13.74 -9.28
N ASN A 203 23.48 12.72 -9.31
CA ASN A 203 22.65 12.44 -10.47
C ASN A 203 21.24 13.02 -10.23
N TYR A 204 21.06 14.28 -10.58
CA TYR A 204 19.80 15.01 -10.42
C TYR A 204 18.62 14.35 -11.14
N TYR A 205 18.87 13.63 -12.24
CA TYR A 205 17.82 12.93 -12.97
C TYR A 205 17.24 11.79 -12.14
N VAL A 206 18.08 10.89 -11.61
CA VAL A 206 17.63 9.78 -10.77
C VAL A 206 16.94 10.30 -9.51
N GLN A 207 17.51 11.33 -8.87
CA GLN A 207 16.89 11.94 -7.70
C GLN A 207 15.52 12.53 -8.00
N ALA A 208 15.37 13.28 -9.10
CA ALA A 208 14.09 13.88 -9.48
C ALA A 208 13.03 12.81 -9.76
N VAL A 209 13.38 11.71 -10.45
CA VAL A 209 12.45 10.60 -10.71
C VAL A 209 12.05 9.92 -9.41
N VAL A 210 12.99 9.59 -8.53
CA VAL A 210 12.70 8.94 -7.24
C VAL A 210 11.84 9.84 -6.36
N MET A 211 12.16 11.14 -6.25
CA MET A 211 11.34 12.11 -5.50
C MET A 211 9.92 12.21 -6.07
N PHE A 212 9.78 12.26 -7.40
CA PHE A 212 8.48 12.25 -8.05
C PHE A 212 7.67 11.00 -7.67
N MET A 213 8.29 9.82 -7.66
CA MET A 213 7.63 8.56 -7.29
C MET A 213 7.18 8.58 -5.82
N ILE A 214 8.06 9.02 -4.90
CA ILE A 214 7.76 9.15 -3.47
C ILE A 214 6.57 10.08 -3.25
N ILE A 215 6.59 11.27 -3.85
CA ILE A 215 5.50 12.26 -3.73
C ILE A 215 4.21 11.68 -4.32
N SER A 216 4.29 11.08 -5.51
CA SER A 216 3.11 10.51 -6.18
C SER A 216 2.44 9.41 -5.36
N GLY A 217 3.21 8.53 -4.73
CA GLY A 217 2.71 7.49 -3.83
C GLY A 217 2.16 8.05 -2.52
N GLY A 218 2.85 9.06 -1.95
CA GLY A 218 2.48 9.67 -0.67
C GLY A 218 1.22 10.53 -0.72
N LEU A 219 0.89 11.15 -1.85
CA LEU A 219 -0.32 11.98 -2.01
C LEU A 219 -1.63 11.20 -1.84
N GLY A 220 -1.60 9.89 -2.05
CA GLY A 220 -2.77 9.03 -1.95
C GLY A 220 -3.68 9.06 -3.19
N PHE A 221 -4.33 7.94 -3.44
CA PHE A 221 -5.12 7.72 -4.67
C PHE A 221 -6.34 8.64 -4.80
N MET A 222 -6.92 9.08 -3.67
CA MET A 222 -8.09 9.99 -3.70
C MET A 222 -7.75 11.33 -4.35
N VAL A 223 -6.53 11.85 -4.09
CA VAL A 223 -6.06 13.10 -4.69
C VAL A 223 -5.96 12.97 -6.21
N TRP A 224 -5.37 11.86 -6.68
CA TRP A 224 -5.22 11.59 -8.11
C TRP A 224 -6.55 11.42 -8.83
N VAL A 225 -7.51 10.72 -8.21
CA VAL A 225 -8.88 10.58 -8.74
C VAL A 225 -9.56 11.94 -8.83
N GLU A 226 -9.42 12.80 -7.82
CA GLU A 226 -10.03 14.14 -7.83
C GLU A 226 -9.36 15.07 -8.85
N ILE A 227 -8.03 15.03 -8.97
CA ILE A 227 -7.30 15.77 -10.02
C ILE A 227 -7.79 15.35 -11.42
N GLY A 228 -7.97 14.04 -11.65
CA GLY A 228 -8.52 13.54 -12.91
C GLY A 228 -9.95 13.99 -13.19
N GLN A 229 -10.77 14.16 -12.16
CA GLN A 229 -12.14 14.65 -12.25
C GLN A 229 -12.26 16.18 -12.29
N TYR A 230 -11.25 16.92 -11.87
CA TYR A 230 -11.24 18.37 -11.82
C TYR A 230 -11.53 19.02 -13.16
N ARG A 231 -11.01 18.44 -14.25
CA ARG A 231 -11.31 18.89 -15.63
C ARG A 231 -12.79 18.85 -15.97
N LYS A 232 -13.59 17.97 -15.31
CA LYS A 232 -15.04 17.85 -15.58
C LYS A 232 -15.89 18.64 -14.58
N LYS A 233 -15.44 18.79 -13.33
CA LYS A 233 -16.27 19.34 -12.22
C LYS A 233 -15.86 20.74 -11.77
N HIS A 234 -14.65 21.23 -12.12
CA HIS A 234 -14.06 22.52 -11.71
C HIS A 234 -14.14 22.81 -10.19
N ARG A 235 -14.30 21.79 -9.35
CA ARG A 235 -14.31 21.88 -7.89
C ARG A 235 -13.57 20.70 -7.28
N LEU A 236 -12.64 21.02 -6.38
CA LEU A 236 -12.01 20.01 -5.52
C LEU A 236 -12.88 19.77 -4.29
N SER A 237 -12.84 18.55 -3.75
CA SER A 237 -13.55 18.29 -2.50
C SER A 237 -12.85 18.99 -1.32
N LEU A 238 -13.63 19.36 -0.32
CA LEU A 238 -13.12 20.02 0.88
C LEU A 238 -11.93 19.29 1.54
N PRO A 239 -11.90 17.93 1.69
CA PRO A 239 -10.75 17.24 2.27
C PRO A 239 -9.47 17.45 1.50
N VAL A 240 -9.49 17.38 0.17
CA VAL A 240 -8.29 17.59 -0.67
C VAL A 240 -7.83 19.04 -0.64
N SER A 241 -8.77 19.98 -0.67
CA SER A 241 -8.46 21.41 -0.58
C SER A 241 -7.77 21.76 0.75
N TYR A 242 -8.26 21.22 1.88
CA TYR A 242 -7.71 21.56 3.19
C TYR A 242 -6.43 20.77 3.55
N THR A 243 -6.25 19.56 3.06
CA THR A 243 -5.10 18.73 3.47
C THR A 243 -3.89 18.86 2.55
N HIS A 244 -4.08 19.25 1.29
CA HIS A 244 -3.00 19.24 0.28
C HIS A 244 -2.79 20.56 -0.47
N LEU A 245 -3.72 21.50 -0.42
CA LEU A 245 -3.63 22.78 -1.15
C LEU A 245 -3.58 24.03 -0.27
N THR A 246 -3.69 23.90 1.05
CA THR A 246 -3.57 25.01 2.02
C THR A 246 -2.23 25.03 2.74
N LEU A 247 -1.28 24.22 2.31
CA LEU A 247 0.13 24.34 2.64
C LEU A 247 0.85 25.06 1.49
#